data_c7a7b7ce81b73e91aab4a5cc45705ff4
#
_entry.id   c7a7b7ce81b73e91aab4a5cc45705ff4
#
_cell.length_a   1.000
_cell.length_b   1.000
_cell.length_c   1.000
_cell.angle_alpha   90.00
_cell.angle_beta   90.00
_cell.angle_gamma   90.00
#
_symmetry.space_group_name_H-M   'P 1'
#
loop_
_entity.id
_entity.type
_entity.pdbx_description
1 polymer ?
#
loop_
_entity_poly.entity_id
_entity_poly.type
_entity_poly.pdbx_seq_one_letter_code
_entity_poly.pdbx_strand_id
1 'polypeptide(L)'
;MEIAVLFITFLALLLIGLPIAFCLGVSSLAYLMLGGISLTIVPQRMFSGIDSFVLLCIPGFVMAGNLMNVGNITQHIVRFSNALVGHIRGGLGLANVGGSMIFSGISGTAVADAASIGSVMIPGMSKAGYDKPFAAAVTAASSTIGPIIPPSVPMIIVGSLSGISVGRMFLAGALPGLLLGVAMMITAYWLAVRRGYPKEKRATARELLKEGRSAFWALLMTFIILYGIIGGLFTPTEASIVASLYALLVGTFIYKGINWRNLGGILSDTVITSASLMLLVGLANLFGWILTSQQIPQMLADAILGISSNPIVVILILNLILLFVGAFMETIAALIILFPALLGVATGIGMDPIHFGVMAVLNLMIGLTTPPVGVCLFVVSSIGKLPMLRVAKAIVPFLICNLIVLMLVSFVPALSLWLPNLLMGK
;
A
#
# COMPACT_ATOMS: atom_id res chain seq x y z
N MET A 1 -19.44 -22.19 20.56
CA MET A 1 -20.24 -20.98 20.86
C MET A 1 -19.35 -19.74 20.90
N GLU A 2 -18.24 -19.77 21.59
CA GLU A 2 -17.30 -18.62 21.78
C GLU A 2 -16.72 -18.05 20.47
N ILE A 3 -16.27 -18.92 19.55
CA ILE A 3 -15.77 -18.48 18.22
C ILE A 3 -16.84 -17.76 17.41
N ALA A 4 -18.09 -18.25 17.47
CA ALA A 4 -19.19 -17.59 16.77
C ALA A 4 -19.43 -16.18 17.32
N VAL A 5 -19.31 -15.98 18.64
CA VAL A 5 -19.43 -14.65 19.27
C VAL A 5 -18.29 -13.74 18.79
N LEU A 6 -17.04 -14.24 18.69
CA LEU A 6 -15.90 -13.47 18.17
C LEU A 6 -16.24 -12.89 16.77
N PHE A 7 -16.66 -13.75 15.84
CA PHE A 7 -16.92 -13.33 14.46
C PHE A 7 -18.19 -12.51 14.32
N ILE A 8 -19.28 -12.88 15.03
CA ILE A 8 -20.55 -12.12 14.98
C ILE A 8 -20.34 -10.72 15.54
N THR A 9 -19.65 -10.59 16.69
CA THR A 9 -19.38 -9.28 17.29
C THR A 9 -18.47 -8.46 16.36
N PHE A 10 -17.41 -9.06 15.80
CA PHE A 10 -16.53 -8.38 14.85
C PHE A 10 -17.30 -7.85 13.64
N LEU A 11 -18.11 -8.69 12.99
CA LEU A 11 -18.88 -8.30 11.81
C LEU A 11 -19.97 -7.26 12.14
N ALA A 12 -20.66 -7.42 13.26
CA ALA A 12 -21.69 -6.46 13.69
C ALA A 12 -21.09 -5.06 13.91
N LEU A 13 -19.94 -4.98 14.61
CA LEU A 13 -19.27 -3.71 14.85
C LEU A 13 -18.71 -3.09 13.56
N LEU A 14 -18.21 -3.92 12.65
CA LEU A 14 -17.74 -3.49 11.34
C LEU A 14 -18.88 -2.91 10.50
N LEU A 15 -20.05 -3.55 10.50
CA LEU A 15 -21.26 -3.09 9.78
C LEU A 15 -21.82 -1.78 10.35
N ILE A 16 -21.65 -1.53 11.65
CA ILE A 16 -22.01 -0.26 12.30
C ILE A 16 -21.01 0.87 11.91
N GLY A 17 -19.87 0.52 11.30
CA GLY A 17 -18.88 1.49 10.84
C GLY A 17 -17.82 1.89 11.88
N LEU A 18 -17.64 1.09 12.93
CA LEU A 18 -16.55 1.31 13.89
C LEU A 18 -15.17 1.07 13.24
N PRO A 19 -14.13 1.83 13.65
CA PRO A 19 -12.78 1.56 13.17
C PRO A 19 -12.33 0.13 13.49
N ILE A 20 -11.67 -0.52 12.56
CA ILE A 20 -11.33 -1.96 12.60
C ILE A 20 -10.56 -2.33 13.87
N ALA A 21 -9.65 -1.47 14.34
CA ALA A 21 -8.92 -1.71 15.59
C ALA A 21 -9.88 -1.97 16.77
N PHE A 22 -10.92 -1.14 16.92
CA PHE A 22 -11.91 -1.32 17.97
C PHE A 22 -12.79 -2.56 17.74
N CYS A 23 -13.12 -2.88 16.48
CA CYS A 23 -13.83 -4.13 16.16
C CYS A 23 -13.05 -5.35 16.65
N LEU A 24 -11.75 -5.39 16.37
CA LEU A 24 -10.85 -6.47 16.83
C LEU A 24 -10.75 -6.52 18.36
N GLY A 25 -10.57 -5.36 18.99
CA GLY A 25 -10.44 -5.28 20.45
C GLY A 25 -11.70 -5.72 21.19
N VAL A 26 -12.85 -5.15 20.82
CA VAL A 26 -14.12 -5.45 21.48
C VAL A 26 -14.55 -6.89 21.24
N SER A 27 -14.40 -7.42 20.02
CA SER A 27 -14.74 -8.83 19.74
C SER A 27 -13.82 -9.80 20.50
N SER A 28 -12.53 -9.48 20.61
CA SER A 28 -11.58 -10.27 21.42
C SER A 28 -11.95 -10.23 22.90
N LEU A 29 -12.32 -9.05 23.43
CA LEU A 29 -12.76 -8.93 24.83
C LEU A 29 -14.03 -9.74 25.08
N ALA A 30 -15.01 -9.67 24.19
CA ALA A 30 -16.26 -10.44 24.29
C ALA A 30 -15.97 -11.95 24.32
N TYR A 31 -15.07 -12.42 23.46
CA TYR A 31 -14.61 -13.81 23.44
C TYR A 31 -13.97 -14.22 24.78
N LEU A 32 -13.00 -13.42 25.28
CA LEU A 32 -12.27 -13.72 26.52
C LEU A 32 -13.19 -13.76 27.74
N MET A 33 -14.11 -12.80 27.82
CA MET A 33 -15.08 -12.73 28.93
C MET A 33 -16.02 -13.92 28.95
N LEU A 34 -16.54 -14.35 27.81
CA LEU A 34 -17.40 -15.53 27.71
C LEU A 34 -16.66 -16.84 27.94
N GLY A 35 -15.42 -16.94 27.51
CA GLY A 35 -14.56 -18.11 27.73
C GLY A 35 -13.95 -18.19 29.13
N GLY A 36 -14.23 -17.22 30.04
CA GLY A 36 -13.65 -17.17 31.38
C GLY A 36 -12.13 -17.02 31.40
N ILE A 37 -11.53 -16.49 30.30
CA ILE A 37 -10.10 -16.31 30.15
C ILE A 37 -9.68 -15.01 30.81
N SER A 38 -8.55 -15.03 31.56
CA SER A 38 -8.06 -13.85 32.27
C SER A 38 -7.78 -12.68 31.32
N LEU A 39 -8.34 -11.51 31.64
CA LEU A 39 -8.13 -10.29 30.87
C LEU A 39 -6.70 -9.75 30.90
N THR A 40 -5.83 -10.28 31.78
CA THR A 40 -4.38 -9.95 31.79
C THR A 40 -3.69 -10.33 30.49
N ILE A 41 -4.26 -11.24 29.71
CA ILE A 41 -3.74 -11.63 28.40
C ILE A 41 -3.84 -10.50 27.37
N VAL A 42 -4.80 -9.57 27.53
CA VAL A 42 -4.99 -8.44 26.59
C VAL A 42 -3.74 -7.57 26.50
N PRO A 43 -3.28 -6.90 27.58
CA PRO A 43 -2.08 -6.09 27.52
C PRO A 43 -0.84 -6.91 27.14
N GLN A 44 -0.74 -8.17 27.59
CA GLN A 44 0.39 -9.03 27.26
C GLN A 44 0.50 -9.29 25.75
N ARG A 45 -0.61 -9.66 25.09
CA ARG A 45 -0.63 -9.92 23.65
C ARG A 45 -0.52 -8.65 22.82
N MET A 46 -1.13 -7.57 23.27
CA MET A 46 -0.97 -6.27 22.61
C MET A 46 0.50 -5.82 22.64
N PHE A 47 1.13 -5.88 23.81
CA PHE A 47 2.54 -5.51 23.96
C PHE A 47 3.45 -6.42 23.10
N SER A 48 3.29 -7.74 23.20
CA SER A 48 4.06 -8.70 22.40
C SER A 48 3.91 -8.49 20.90
N GLY A 49 2.74 -8.03 20.43
CA GLY A 49 2.50 -7.74 19.01
C GLY A 49 3.21 -6.47 18.52
N ILE A 50 3.39 -5.50 19.39
CA ILE A 50 4.01 -4.20 19.08
C ILE A 50 5.53 -4.25 19.33
N ASP A 51 6.00 -5.06 20.27
CA ASP A 51 7.40 -5.19 20.66
C ASP A 51 8.21 -5.92 19.57
N SER A 52 8.38 -5.25 18.46
CA SER A 52 9.15 -5.70 17.31
C SER A 52 10.03 -4.58 16.79
N PHE A 53 11.35 -4.81 16.74
CA PHE A 53 12.30 -3.84 16.22
C PHE A 53 12.00 -3.43 14.78
N VAL A 54 11.47 -4.35 13.98
CA VAL A 54 11.08 -4.09 12.60
C VAL A 54 9.93 -3.09 12.50
N LEU A 55 8.96 -3.17 13.41
CA LEU A 55 7.79 -2.28 13.40
C LEU A 55 8.15 -0.82 13.78
N LEU A 56 9.27 -0.60 14.47
CA LEU A 56 9.76 0.75 14.78
C LEU A 56 10.08 1.58 13.53
N CYS A 57 10.28 0.95 12.37
CA CYS A 57 10.48 1.70 11.13
C CYS A 57 9.20 2.38 10.61
N ILE A 58 8.01 1.93 11.02
CA ILE A 58 6.72 2.50 10.56
C ILE A 58 6.60 3.99 10.93
N PRO A 59 6.76 4.41 12.21
CA PRO A 59 6.76 5.82 12.56
C PRO A 59 7.77 6.66 11.76
N GLY A 60 8.97 6.11 11.53
CA GLY A 60 9.99 6.78 10.74
C GLY A 60 9.59 7.00 9.29
N PHE A 61 9.09 5.97 8.60
CA PHE A 61 8.63 6.12 7.22
C PHE A 61 7.38 6.99 7.09
N VAL A 62 6.44 6.92 8.05
CA VAL A 62 5.27 7.82 8.11
C VAL A 62 5.74 9.27 8.27
N MET A 63 6.71 9.53 9.14
CA MET A 63 7.28 10.86 9.32
C MET A 63 7.98 11.35 8.05
N ALA A 64 8.79 10.51 7.41
CA ALA A 64 9.44 10.85 6.14
C ALA A 64 8.40 11.22 5.07
N GLY A 65 7.34 10.42 4.92
CA GLY A 65 6.24 10.68 3.99
C GLY A 65 5.52 12.00 4.26
N ASN A 66 5.19 12.30 5.52
CA ASN A 66 4.54 13.55 5.92
C ASN A 66 5.44 14.78 5.68
N LEU A 67 6.74 14.67 6.02
CA LEU A 67 7.74 15.74 5.74
C LEU A 67 7.86 16.02 4.25
N MET A 68 7.90 14.97 3.43
CA MET A 68 7.99 15.09 1.97
C MET A 68 6.73 15.71 1.37
N ASN A 69 5.56 15.33 1.88
CA ASN A 69 4.28 15.86 1.40
C ASN A 69 4.14 17.36 1.70
N VAL A 70 4.35 17.78 2.93
CA VAL A 70 4.32 19.21 3.34
C VAL A 70 5.46 20.00 2.70
N GLY A 71 6.60 19.35 2.44
CA GLY A 71 7.77 19.92 1.75
C GLY A 71 7.55 20.29 0.28
N ASN A 72 6.33 20.19 -0.28
CA ASN A 72 6.00 20.49 -1.68
C ASN A 72 6.66 19.55 -2.71
N ILE A 73 7.18 18.41 -2.29
CA ILE A 73 7.94 17.50 -3.14
C ILE A 73 7.05 16.86 -4.19
N THR A 74 5.79 16.56 -3.84
CA THR A 74 4.77 16.03 -4.75
C THR A 74 4.63 16.86 -6.02
N GLN A 75 4.64 18.20 -5.90
CA GLN A 75 4.53 19.09 -7.06
C GLN A 75 5.74 18.98 -7.99
N HIS A 76 6.95 18.83 -7.45
CA HIS A 76 8.17 18.68 -8.25
C HIS A 76 8.21 17.33 -8.97
N ILE A 77 7.78 16.25 -8.32
CA ILE A 77 7.65 14.93 -8.92
C ILE A 77 6.63 14.96 -10.07
N VAL A 78 5.47 15.56 -9.87
CA VAL A 78 4.42 15.68 -10.89
C VAL A 78 4.92 16.50 -12.09
N ARG A 79 5.59 17.64 -11.87
CA ARG A 79 6.17 18.46 -12.96
C ARG A 79 7.23 17.70 -13.75
N PHE A 80 8.10 16.97 -13.07
CA PHE A 80 9.11 16.15 -13.74
C PHE A 80 8.47 15.04 -14.57
N SER A 81 7.50 14.30 -13.99
CA SER A 81 6.76 13.26 -14.72
C SER A 81 6.04 13.85 -15.95
N ASN A 82 5.46 15.05 -15.80
CA ASN A 82 4.80 15.73 -16.92
C ASN A 82 5.80 16.18 -17.98
N ALA A 83 6.99 16.66 -17.62
CA ALA A 83 8.03 17.04 -18.57
C ALA A 83 8.53 15.82 -19.40
N LEU A 84 8.52 14.60 -18.78
CA LEU A 84 8.93 13.37 -19.47
C LEU A 84 7.85 12.90 -20.47
N VAL A 85 6.59 12.83 -20.09
CA VAL A 85 5.54 12.13 -20.85
C VAL A 85 4.39 13.02 -21.31
N GLY A 86 4.35 14.30 -20.91
CA GLY A 86 3.26 15.25 -21.22
C GLY A 86 3.02 15.47 -22.70
N HIS A 87 4.05 15.31 -23.53
CA HIS A 87 3.97 15.46 -24.99
C HIS A 87 3.24 14.30 -25.70
N ILE A 88 2.98 13.20 -25.00
CA ILE A 88 2.23 12.04 -25.50
C ILE A 88 0.73 12.33 -25.36
N ARG A 89 -0.13 11.75 -26.19
CA ARG A 89 -1.58 11.86 -26.01
C ARG A 89 -1.99 11.31 -24.66
N GLY A 90 -2.75 12.10 -23.90
CA GLY A 90 -3.09 11.72 -22.52
C GLY A 90 -1.93 11.86 -21.53
N GLY A 91 -0.93 12.67 -21.87
CA GLY A 91 0.32 12.84 -21.13
C GLY A 91 0.14 13.11 -19.64
N LEU A 92 -0.88 13.90 -19.24
CA LEU A 92 -1.18 14.13 -17.82
C LEU A 92 -1.67 12.85 -17.11
N GLY A 93 -2.36 11.94 -17.80
CA GLY A 93 -2.71 10.63 -17.24
C GLY A 93 -1.46 9.75 -17.03
N LEU A 94 -0.54 9.77 -17.98
CA LEU A 94 0.75 9.09 -17.89
C LEU A 94 1.62 9.71 -16.77
N ALA A 95 1.64 11.05 -16.69
CA ALA A 95 2.37 11.79 -15.66
C ALA A 95 1.79 11.50 -14.25
N ASN A 96 0.48 11.28 -14.14
CA ASN A 96 -0.16 10.87 -12.88
C ASN A 96 0.38 9.50 -12.43
N VAL A 97 0.38 8.49 -13.31
CA VAL A 97 0.94 7.17 -13.01
C VAL A 97 2.44 7.25 -12.71
N GLY A 98 3.21 7.95 -13.54
CA GLY A 98 4.65 8.15 -13.34
C GLY A 98 4.96 8.89 -12.03
N GLY A 99 4.16 9.90 -11.71
CA GLY A 99 4.23 10.61 -10.43
C GLY A 99 3.95 9.69 -9.24
N SER A 100 2.93 8.85 -9.33
CA SER A 100 2.63 7.83 -8.31
C SER A 100 3.76 6.83 -8.16
N MET A 101 4.37 6.33 -9.24
CA MET A 101 5.51 5.42 -9.17
C MET A 101 6.72 6.02 -8.45
N ILE A 102 7.01 7.30 -8.71
CA ILE A 102 8.12 8.01 -8.05
C ILE A 102 7.76 8.30 -6.58
N PHE A 103 6.54 8.77 -6.33
CA PHE A 103 6.08 9.12 -4.99
C PHE A 103 5.91 7.88 -4.09
N SER A 104 5.65 6.72 -4.68
CA SER A 104 5.62 5.42 -4.00
C SER A 104 6.87 5.16 -3.17
N GLY A 105 8.04 5.46 -3.73
CA GLY A 105 9.32 5.34 -3.03
C GLY A 105 9.47 6.25 -1.79
N ILE A 106 8.42 6.97 -1.43
CA ILE A 106 8.42 7.97 -0.36
C ILE A 106 7.33 7.70 0.67
N SER A 107 6.08 7.51 0.22
CA SER A 107 4.91 7.47 1.11
C SER A 107 4.60 6.08 1.67
N GLY A 108 4.86 5.03 0.90
CA GLY A 108 4.61 3.65 1.26
C GLY A 108 3.14 3.27 1.54
N THR A 109 2.17 4.18 1.29
CA THR A 109 0.74 3.93 1.52
C THR A 109 -0.13 4.45 0.37
N ALA A 110 -1.13 3.65 -0.06
CA ALA A 110 -2.02 4.01 -1.17
C ALA A 110 -2.90 5.24 -0.88
N VAL A 111 -3.35 5.38 0.36
CA VAL A 111 -4.23 6.49 0.77
C VAL A 111 -3.48 7.83 0.73
N ALA A 112 -2.23 7.85 1.22
CA ALA A 112 -1.40 9.05 1.16
C ALA A 112 -1.06 9.44 -0.29
N ASP A 113 -0.78 8.46 -1.16
CA ASP A 113 -0.55 8.69 -2.59
C ASP A 113 -1.79 9.26 -3.27
N ALA A 114 -2.96 8.65 -3.06
CA ALA A 114 -4.23 9.12 -3.59
C ALA A 114 -4.54 10.56 -3.16
N ALA A 115 -4.25 10.90 -1.90
CA ALA A 115 -4.46 12.25 -1.37
C ALA A 115 -3.46 13.25 -1.96
N SER A 116 -2.17 12.94 -1.93
CA SER A 116 -1.09 13.85 -2.31
C SER A 116 -1.06 14.09 -3.83
N ILE A 117 -0.98 13.03 -4.61
CA ILE A 117 -0.99 13.14 -6.08
C ILE A 117 -2.36 13.64 -6.57
N GLY A 118 -3.44 13.13 -5.97
CA GLY A 118 -4.82 13.52 -6.34
C GLY A 118 -5.10 15.00 -6.14
N SER A 119 -4.61 15.60 -5.06
CA SER A 119 -4.79 17.04 -4.78
C SER A 119 -4.21 17.95 -5.87
N VAL A 120 -3.15 17.50 -6.55
CA VAL A 120 -2.48 18.21 -7.63
C VAL A 120 -3.04 17.81 -9.00
N MET A 121 -3.14 16.49 -9.25
CA MET A 121 -3.45 15.97 -10.58
C MET A 121 -4.91 16.06 -10.96
N ILE A 122 -5.85 15.81 -10.04
CA ILE A 122 -7.28 15.84 -10.38
C ILE A 122 -7.73 17.24 -10.83
N PRO A 123 -7.42 18.33 -10.09
CA PRO A 123 -7.73 19.68 -10.55
C PRO A 123 -6.93 20.07 -11.80
N GLY A 124 -5.65 19.68 -11.89
CA GLY A 124 -4.78 19.99 -13.04
C GLY A 124 -5.29 19.35 -14.32
N MET A 125 -5.60 18.08 -14.31
CA MET A 125 -6.17 17.34 -15.44
C MET A 125 -7.53 17.90 -15.85
N SER A 126 -8.40 18.23 -14.88
CA SER A 126 -9.70 18.83 -15.16
C SER A 126 -9.57 20.19 -15.89
N LYS A 127 -8.63 21.05 -15.47
CA LYS A 127 -8.35 22.33 -16.15
C LYS A 127 -7.78 22.14 -17.56
N ALA A 128 -7.05 21.05 -17.77
CA ALA A 128 -6.47 20.70 -19.07
C ALA A 128 -7.47 19.99 -20.02
N GLY A 129 -8.76 19.87 -19.64
CA GLY A 129 -9.81 19.31 -20.51
C GLY A 129 -10.02 17.81 -20.37
N TYR A 130 -9.47 17.16 -19.34
CA TYR A 130 -9.76 15.76 -19.04
C TYR A 130 -11.05 15.63 -18.22
N ASP A 131 -11.79 14.54 -18.44
CA ASP A 131 -12.95 14.23 -17.62
C ASP A 131 -12.53 14.02 -16.17
N LYS A 132 -13.22 14.68 -15.24
CA LYS A 132 -12.96 14.53 -13.81
C LYS A 132 -13.04 13.06 -13.32
N PRO A 133 -14.02 12.24 -13.74
CA PRO A 133 -14.06 10.82 -13.38
C PRO A 133 -12.83 10.05 -13.84
N PHE A 134 -12.28 10.34 -15.04
CA PHE A 134 -11.05 9.72 -15.51
C PHE A 134 -9.85 10.16 -14.68
N ALA A 135 -9.72 11.46 -14.38
CA ALA A 135 -8.63 11.96 -13.54
C ALA A 135 -8.65 11.32 -12.15
N ALA A 136 -9.83 11.21 -11.53
CA ALA A 136 -9.99 10.55 -10.25
C ALA A 136 -9.68 9.04 -10.35
N ALA A 137 -10.14 8.36 -11.39
CA ALA A 137 -9.94 6.92 -11.58
C ALA A 137 -8.46 6.56 -11.79
N VAL A 138 -7.74 7.30 -12.65
CA VAL A 138 -6.31 7.04 -12.86
C VAL A 138 -5.51 7.31 -11.60
N THR A 139 -5.85 8.34 -10.82
CA THR A 139 -5.19 8.63 -9.54
C THR A 139 -5.44 7.53 -8.51
N ALA A 140 -6.70 7.08 -8.35
CA ALA A 140 -7.01 5.99 -7.44
C ALA A 140 -6.30 4.69 -7.82
N ALA A 141 -6.29 4.36 -9.11
CA ALA A 141 -5.63 3.17 -9.61
C ALA A 141 -4.11 3.25 -9.38
N SER A 142 -3.46 4.34 -9.77
CA SER A 142 -2.00 4.49 -9.62
C SER A 142 -1.52 4.56 -8.18
N SER A 143 -2.37 5.01 -7.24
CA SER A 143 -2.01 5.02 -5.82
C SER A 143 -1.78 3.62 -5.25
N THR A 144 -2.33 2.56 -5.86
CA THR A 144 -2.08 1.17 -5.44
C THR A 144 -0.64 0.72 -5.68
N ILE A 145 0.12 1.43 -6.51
CA ILE A 145 1.55 1.17 -6.75
C ILE A 145 2.38 1.51 -5.51
N GLY A 146 1.94 2.53 -4.72
CA GLY A 146 2.65 3.03 -3.56
C GLY A 146 3.12 1.97 -2.58
N PRO A 147 2.22 1.15 -2.07
CA PRO A 147 2.56 0.10 -1.11
C PRO A 147 3.27 -1.12 -1.71
N ILE A 148 3.58 -1.13 -3.00
CA ILE A 148 4.24 -2.25 -3.68
C ILE A 148 5.70 -1.88 -3.99
N ILE A 149 5.94 -0.67 -4.50
CA ILE A 149 7.30 -0.15 -4.72
C ILE A 149 7.92 0.28 -3.37
N PRO A 150 9.15 -0.15 -3.05
CA PRO A 150 9.79 0.20 -1.78
C PRO A 150 10.08 1.70 -1.61
N PRO A 151 10.07 2.20 -0.35
CA PRO A 151 9.69 1.51 0.89
C PRO A 151 8.18 1.34 1.02
N SER A 152 7.74 0.23 1.60
CA SER A 152 6.34 -0.17 1.68
C SER A 152 5.97 -0.61 3.10
N VAL A 153 5.01 0.06 3.72
CA VAL A 153 4.51 -0.31 5.05
C VAL A 153 3.87 -1.71 5.05
N PRO A 154 3.00 -2.09 4.10
CA PRO A 154 2.48 -3.45 4.03
C PRO A 154 3.54 -4.54 3.89
N MET A 155 4.61 -4.30 3.10
CA MET A 155 5.72 -5.26 2.97
C MET A 155 6.51 -5.42 4.27
N ILE A 156 6.65 -4.35 5.06
CA ILE A 156 7.27 -4.41 6.40
C ILE A 156 6.43 -5.30 7.32
N ILE A 157 5.11 -5.12 7.30
CA ILE A 157 4.20 -5.92 8.13
C ILE A 157 4.26 -7.39 7.73
N VAL A 158 4.22 -7.70 6.44
CA VAL A 158 4.39 -9.08 5.94
C VAL A 158 5.72 -9.66 6.42
N GLY A 159 6.82 -8.93 6.28
CA GLY A 159 8.14 -9.35 6.76
C GLY A 159 8.15 -9.62 8.27
N SER A 160 7.53 -8.74 9.06
CA SER A 160 7.42 -8.90 10.52
C SER A 160 6.56 -10.09 10.93
N LEU A 161 5.43 -10.33 10.25
CA LEU A 161 4.52 -11.44 10.57
C LEU A 161 5.07 -12.81 10.18
N SER A 162 5.89 -12.88 9.13
CA SER A 162 6.43 -14.13 8.58
C SER A 162 7.89 -14.42 8.97
N GLY A 163 8.56 -13.47 9.64
CA GLY A 163 10.00 -13.58 9.92
C GLY A 163 10.89 -13.44 8.69
N ILE A 164 10.34 -12.98 7.55
CA ILE A 164 11.07 -12.76 6.30
C ILE A 164 11.82 -11.43 6.36
N SER A 165 13.01 -11.38 5.78
CA SER A 165 13.77 -10.13 5.64
C SER A 165 12.96 -9.07 4.90
N VAL A 166 12.78 -7.90 5.52
CA VAL A 166 12.09 -6.76 4.91
C VAL A 166 12.82 -6.28 3.65
N GLY A 167 14.17 -6.37 3.62
CA GLY A 167 14.95 -6.05 2.43
C GLY A 167 14.59 -6.98 1.26
N ARG A 168 14.43 -8.29 1.51
CA ARG A 168 13.96 -9.24 0.49
C ARG A 168 12.55 -8.94 0.03
N MET A 169 11.64 -8.58 0.95
CA MET A 169 10.27 -8.17 0.60
C MET A 169 10.26 -6.91 -0.28
N PHE A 170 11.09 -5.92 0.04
CA PHE A 170 11.22 -4.72 -0.78
C PHE A 170 11.68 -5.02 -2.20
N LEU A 171 12.71 -5.83 -2.36
CA LEU A 171 13.19 -6.27 -3.68
C LEU A 171 12.12 -7.08 -4.44
N ALA A 172 11.38 -7.92 -3.73
CA ALA A 172 10.33 -8.74 -4.31
C ALA A 172 9.15 -7.90 -4.86
N GLY A 173 8.83 -6.76 -4.23
CA GLY A 173 7.78 -5.85 -4.69
C GLY A 173 8.20 -4.92 -5.84
N ALA A 174 9.51 -4.72 -6.05
CA ALA A 174 10.01 -3.72 -7.01
C ALA A 174 9.58 -4.04 -8.47
N LEU A 175 9.79 -5.26 -8.93
CA LEU A 175 9.45 -5.67 -10.29
C LEU A 175 7.93 -5.76 -10.53
N PRO A 176 7.11 -6.36 -9.63
CA PRO A 176 5.65 -6.29 -9.71
C PRO A 176 5.10 -4.87 -9.72
N GLY A 177 5.65 -3.98 -8.88
CA GLY A 177 5.25 -2.57 -8.85
C GLY A 177 5.56 -1.82 -10.13
N LEU A 178 6.74 -2.06 -10.72
CA LEU A 178 7.11 -1.52 -12.03
C LEU A 178 6.17 -2.05 -13.14
N LEU A 179 5.90 -3.36 -13.15
CA LEU A 179 4.98 -3.98 -14.10
C LEU A 179 3.57 -3.38 -14.01
N LEU A 180 3.09 -3.18 -12.78
CA LEU A 180 1.79 -2.55 -12.52
C LEU A 180 1.76 -1.11 -13.06
N GLY A 181 2.80 -0.32 -12.80
CA GLY A 181 2.93 1.04 -13.31
C GLY A 181 2.92 1.11 -14.83
N VAL A 182 3.70 0.26 -15.49
CA VAL A 182 3.74 0.19 -16.97
C VAL A 182 2.39 -0.23 -17.55
N ALA A 183 1.74 -1.24 -16.97
CA ALA A 183 0.43 -1.70 -17.40
C ALA A 183 -0.65 -0.61 -17.25
N MET A 184 -0.61 0.16 -16.14
CA MET A 184 -1.49 1.31 -15.94
C MET A 184 -1.20 2.45 -16.91
N MET A 185 0.06 2.73 -17.25
CA MET A 185 0.42 3.72 -18.27
C MET A 185 -0.14 3.32 -19.63
N ILE A 186 -0.04 2.04 -20.02
CA ILE A 186 -0.62 1.52 -21.27
C ILE A 186 -2.14 1.71 -21.26
N THR A 187 -2.81 1.37 -20.16
CA THR A 187 -4.27 1.54 -20.01
C THR A 187 -4.68 3.03 -20.09
N ALA A 188 -3.95 3.89 -19.38
CA ALA A 188 -4.20 5.34 -19.41
C ALA A 188 -4.02 5.93 -20.82
N TYR A 189 -2.98 5.52 -21.53
CA TYR A 189 -2.72 5.91 -22.91
C TYR A 189 -3.85 5.44 -23.85
N TRP A 190 -4.23 4.18 -23.78
CA TRP A 190 -5.29 3.62 -24.60
C TRP A 190 -6.63 4.35 -24.42
N LEU A 191 -7.01 4.62 -23.16
CA LEU A 191 -8.22 5.40 -22.86
C LEU A 191 -8.12 6.84 -23.35
N ALA A 192 -6.95 7.45 -23.21
CA ALA A 192 -6.72 8.83 -23.63
C ALA A 192 -6.83 9.00 -25.16
N VAL A 193 -6.30 8.02 -25.92
CA VAL A 193 -6.44 8.01 -27.38
C VAL A 193 -7.91 7.84 -27.78
N ARG A 194 -8.64 6.91 -27.15
CA ARG A 194 -10.07 6.68 -27.43
C ARG A 194 -10.96 7.88 -27.12
N ARG A 195 -10.63 8.64 -26.06
CA ARG A 195 -11.40 9.81 -25.63
C ARG A 195 -10.93 11.12 -26.25
N GLY A 196 -9.88 11.08 -27.07
CA GLY A 196 -9.36 12.27 -27.76
C GLY A 196 -8.74 13.30 -26.82
N TYR A 197 -8.16 12.90 -25.71
CA TYR A 197 -7.56 13.83 -24.75
C TYR A 197 -6.37 14.59 -25.35
N PRO A 198 -6.14 15.83 -24.90
CA PRO A 198 -5.09 16.69 -25.41
C PRO A 198 -3.70 16.15 -25.12
N LYS A 199 -2.73 16.65 -25.87
CA LYS A 199 -1.29 16.50 -25.62
C LYS A 199 -0.70 17.87 -25.34
N GLU A 200 0.30 17.94 -24.49
CA GLU A 200 1.07 19.14 -24.24
C GLU A 200 2.22 19.31 -25.25
N LYS A 201 2.83 20.47 -25.24
CA LYS A 201 4.06 20.69 -26.00
C LYS A 201 5.19 19.87 -25.38
N ARG A 202 6.08 19.36 -26.22
CA ARG A 202 7.27 18.64 -25.75
C ARG A 202 8.15 19.59 -24.96
N ALA A 203 8.51 19.20 -23.74
CA ALA A 203 9.44 19.95 -22.92
C ALA A 203 10.81 20.05 -23.62
N THR A 204 11.42 21.23 -23.56
CA THR A 204 12.79 21.43 -24.04
C THR A 204 13.78 20.69 -23.15
N ALA A 205 14.97 20.36 -23.68
CA ALA A 205 16.03 19.73 -22.90
C ALA A 205 16.38 20.55 -21.65
N ARG A 206 16.31 21.87 -21.74
CA ARG A 206 16.56 22.78 -20.61
C ARG A 206 15.48 22.68 -19.53
N GLU A 207 14.21 22.60 -19.93
CA GLU A 207 13.08 22.39 -19.01
C GLU A 207 13.16 21.01 -18.34
N LEU A 208 13.43 19.95 -19.13
CA LEU A 208 13.60 18.60 -18.61
C LEU A 208 14.73 18.53 -17.58
N LEU A 209 15.87 19.17 -17.87
CA LEU A 209 16.99 19.20 -16.93
C LEU A 209 16.65 19.98 -15.65
N LYS A 210 15.92 21.09 -15.78
CA LYS A 210 15.45 21.92 -14.65
C LYS A 210 14.50 21.12 -13.74
N GLU A 211 13.48 20.49 -14.31
CA GLU A 211 12.53 19.69 -13.53
C GLU A 211 13.16 18.41 -12.99
N GLY A 212 14.09 17.80 -13.76
CA GLY A 212 14.88 16.66 -13.30
C GLY A 212 15.77 17.00 -12.10
N ARG A 213 16.47 18.15 -12.13
CA ARG A 213 17.24 18.62 -10.98
C ARG A 213 16.36 18.90 -9.76
N SER A 214 15.15 19.36 -9.99
CA SER A 214 14.17 19.59 -8.93
C SER A 214 13.68 18.28 -8.31
N ALA A 215 13.40 17.24 -9.12
CA ALA A 215 12.97 15.93 -8.65
C ALA A 215 14.13 15.05 -8.12
N PHE A 216 15.37 15.39 -8.46
CA PHE A 216 16.56 14.60 -8.11
C PHE A 216 16.64 14.29 -6.62
N TRP A 217 16.39 15.28 -5.77
CA TRP A 217 16.47 15.12 -4.32
C TRP A 217 15.41 14.14 -3.78
N ALA A 218 14.23 14.11 -4.40
CA ALA A 218 13.20 13.14 -4.04
C ALA A 218 13.61 11.71 -4.44
N LEU A 219 14.11 11.53 -5.66
CA LEU A 219 14.60 10.25 -6.17
C LEU A 219 15.81 9.74 -5.38
N LEU A 220 16.69 10.64 -4.96
CA LEU A 220 17.87 10.31 -4.18
C LEU A 220 17.51 9.69 -2.82
N MET A 221 16.41 10.12 -2.19
CA MET A 221 15.95 9.52 -0.94
C MET A 221 15.61 8.03 -1.12
N THR A 222 14.82 7.71 -2.14
CA THR A 222 14.46 6.32 -2.46
C THR A 222 15.73 5.49 -2.73
N PHE A 223 16.68 6.05 -3.47
CA PHE A 223 17.95 5.39 -3.75
C PHE A 223 18.76 5.13 -2.46
N ILE A 224 18.88 6.11 -1.56
CA ILE A 224 19.60 5.98 -0.28
C ILE A 224 18.98 4.86 0.56
N ILE A 225 17.65 4.81 0.65
CA ILE A 225 16.93 3.79 1.43
C ILE A 225 17.20 2.40 0.83
N LEU A 226 16.97 2.23 -0.46
CA LEU A 226 17.12 0.93 -1.11
C LEU A 226 18.57 0.45 -1.09
N TYR A 227 19.51 1.32 -1.50
CA TYR A 227 20.94 0.98 -1.50
C TYR A 227 21.44 0.65 -0.09
N GLY A 228 21.01 1.43 0.92
CA GLY A 228 21.41 1.21 2.31
C GLY A 228 20.92 -0.12 2.88
N ILE A 229 19.66 -0.50 2.59
CA ILE A 229 19.08 -1.76 3.06
C ILE A 229 19.66 -2.96 2.29
N ILE A 230 19.73 -2.88 0.97
CA ILE A 230 20.26 -3.98 0.13
C ILE A 230 21.76 -4.19 0.36
N GLY A 231 22.50 -3.09 0.52
CA GLY A 231 23.94 -3.13 0.81
C GLY A 231 24.27 -3.52 2.25
N GLY A 232 23.25 -3.77 3.10
CA GLY A 232 23.45 -4.14 4.52
C GLY A 232 24.04 -3.01 5.38
N LEU A 233 24.02 -1.76 4.89
CA LEU A 233 24.49 -0.60 5.64
C LEU A 233 23.49 -0.15 6.70
N PHE A 234 22.21 -0.36 6.45
CA PHE A 234 21.11 0.01 7.32
C PHE A 234 20.12 -1.13 7.49
N THR A 235 19.64 -1.30 8.71
CA THR A 235 18.40 -2.02 8.97
C THR A 235 17.20 -1.19 8.45
N PRO A 236 16.03 -1.77 8.22
CA PRO A 236 14.82 -1.00 7.86
C PRO A 236 14.49 0.12 8.85
N THR A 237 14.74 -0.10 10.14
CA THR A 237 14.52 0.89 11.21
C THR A 237 15.49 2.08 11.07
N GLU A 238 16.77 1.81 10.91
CA GLU A 238 17.78 2.86 10.68
C GLU A 238 17.52 3.61 9.37
N ALA A 239 17.16 2.90 8.31
CA ALA A 239 16.80 3.50 7.02
C ALA A 239 15.61 4.47 7.15
N SER A 240 14.64 4.18 8.01
CA SER A 240 13.47 5.04 8.25
C SER A 240 13.87 6.35 8.97
N ILE A 241 14.82 6.28 9.89
CA ILE A 241 15.38 7.45 10.58
C ILE A 241 16.18 8.32 9.60
N VAL A 242 17.06 7.69 8.80
CA VAL A 242 17.81 8.38 7.74
C VAL A 242 16.87 9.06 6.75
N ALA A 243 15.80 8.37 6.32
CA ALA A 243 14.79 8.93 5.43
C ALA A 243 14.09 10.15 6.04
N SER A 244 13.70 10.08 7.32
CA SER A 244 13.06 11.19 8.04
C SER A 244 13.98 12.40 8.15
N LEU A 245 15.24 12.17 8.53
CA LEU A 245 16.24 13.24 8.62
C LEU A 245 16.50 13.87 7.25
N TYR A 246 16.67 13.03 6.22
CA TYR A 246 16.85 13.48 4.85
C TYR A 246 15.66 14.32 4.37
N ALA A 247 14.43 13.84 4.59
CA ALA A 247 13.20 14.55 4.23
C ALA A 247 13.09 15.91 4.92
N LEU A 248 13.46 15.97 6.20
CA LEU A 248 13.50 17.23 6.96
C LEU A 248 14.51 18.21 6.38
N LEU A 249 15.72 17.77 6.11
CA LEU A 249 16.79 18.63 5.54
C LEU A 249 16.42 19.13 4.15
N VAL A 250 15.99 18.23 3.27
CA VAL A 250 15.62 18.58 1.88
C VAL A 250 14.37 19.46 1.86
N GLY A 251 13.35 19.12 2.65
CA GLY A 251 12.11 19.89 2.74
C GLY A 251 12.31 21.30 3.31
N THR A 252 13.24 21.47 4.24
CA THR A 252 13.55 22.77 4.86
C THR A 252 14.49 23.61 4.00
N PHE A 253 15.63 23.07 3.57
CA PHE A 253 16.70 23.87 2.96
C PHE A 253 16.61 23.93 1.43
N ILE A 254 16.14 22.88 0.77
CA ILE A 254 16.10 22.80 -0.70
C ILE A 254 14.74 23.23 -1.23
N TYR A 255 13.67 22.60 -0.78
CA TYR A 255 12.32 22.93 -1.24
C TYR A 255 11.64 24.04 -0.45
N LYS A 256 12.16 24.37 0.74
CA LYS A 256 11.68 25.47 1.60
C LYS A 256 10.18 25.39 1.91
N GLY A 257 9.60 24.19 1.90
CA GLY A 257 8.19 23.94 2.24
C GLY A 257 7.98 23.71 3.73
N ILE A 258 9.01 23.27 4.45
CA ILE A 258 8.94 23.02 5.89
C ILE A 258 9.45 24.26 6.65
N ASN A 259 8.66 24.69 7.61
CA ASN A 259 8.99 25.79 8.54
C ASN A 259 8.51 25.45 9.96
N TRP A 260 8.94 26.21 10.94
CA TRP A 260 8.58 25.99 12.34
C TRP A 260 7.06 26.00 12.61
N ARG A 261 6.27 26.69 11.77
CA ARG A 261 4.82 26.79 11.95
C ARG A 261 4.10 25.51 11.53
N ASN A 262 4.59 24.82 10.52
CA ASN A 262 3.96 23.58 10.03
C ASN A 262 4.59 22.31 10.64
N LEU A 263 5.77 22.40 11.28
CA LEU A 263 6.45 21.26 11.87
C LEU A 263 5.61 20.59 12.98
N GLY A 264 4.94 21.41 13.82
CA GLY A 264 4.05 20.88 14.86
C GLY A 264 2.90 20.05 14.29
N GLY A 265 2.30 20.48 13.17
CA GLY A 265 1.27 19.72 12.46
C GLY A 265 1.82 18.40 11.90
N ILE A 266 2.98 18.42 11.26
CA ILE A 266 3.65 17.22 10.73
C ILE A 266 3.90 16.18 11.82
N LEU A 267 4.41 16.64 12.98
CA LEU A 267 4.66 15.75 14.12
C LEU A 267 3.35 15.17 14.67
N SER A 268 2.32 16.01 14.83
CA SER A 268 0.99 15.56 15.28
C SER A 268 0.41 14.51 14.38
N ASP A 269 0.39 14.75 13.05
CA ASP A 269 -0.13 13.80 12.06
C ASP A 269 0.67 12.49 12.06
N THR A 270 1.99 12.58 12.23
CA THR A 270 2.87 11.41 12.33
C THR A 270 2.55 10.59 13.58
N VAL A 271 2.40 11.23 14.72
CA VAL A 271 2.09 10.56 16.00
C VAL A 271 0.71 9.89 15.92
N ILE A 272 -0.32 10.61 15.44
CA ILE A 272 -1.68 10.09 15.32
C ILE A 272 -1.71 8.87 14.39
N THR A 273 -1.09 8.99 13.22
CA THR A 273 -1.05 7.88 12.25
C THR A 273 -0.29 6.68 12.82
N SER A 274 0.90 6.90 13.39
CA SER A 274 1.72 5.83 13.96
C SER A 274 1.04 5.15 15.15
N ALA A 275 0.44 5.92 16.05
CA ALA A 275 -0.28 5.38 17.21
C ALA A 275 -1.50 4.55 16.76
N SER A 276 -2.24 5.03 15.74
CA SER A 276 -3.38 4.29 15.19
C SER A 276 -2.95 2.96 14.57
N LEU A 277 -1.83 2.94 13.84
CA LEU A 277 -1.28 1.72 13.27
C LEU A 277 -0.78 0.76 14.36
N MET A 278 -0.07 1.26 15.38
CA MET A 278 0.41 0.42 16.49
C MET A 278 -0.74 -0.15 17.32
N LEU A 279 -1.79 0.63 17.58
CA LEU A 279 -3.00 0.14 18.24
C LEU A 279 -3.65 -0.98 17.42
N LEU A 280 -3.75 -0.81 16.10
CA LEU A 280 -4.28 -1.83 15.21
C LEU A 280 -3.45 -3.11 15.27
N VAL A 281 -2.11 -2.99 15.19
CA VAL A 281 -1.19 -4.15 15.29
C VAL A 281 -1.35 -4.88 16.61
N GLY A 282 -1.40 -4.15 17.74
CA GLY A 282 -1.56 -4.75 19.07
C GLY A 282 -2.87 -5.51 19.22
N LEU A 283 -4.00 -4.90 18.84
CA LEU A 283 -5.31 -5.53 18.94
C LEU A 283 -5.48 -6.68 17.94
N ALA A 284 -4.91 -6.55 16.75
CA ALA A 284 -4.90 -7.63 15.76
C ALA A 284 -4.04 -8.81 16.19
N ASN A 285 -2.93 -8.58 16.92
CA ASN A 285 -2.14 -9.65 17.51
C ASN A 285 -2.93 -10.43 18.57
N LEU A 286 -3.71 -9.74 19.41
CA LEU A 286 -4.62 -10.38 20.35
C LEU A 286 -5.65 -11.24 19.62
N PHE A 287 -6.30 -10.70 18.60
CA PHE A 287 -7.28 -11.41 17.78
C PHE A 287 -6.65 -12.63 17.08
N GLY A 288 -5.47 -12.45 16.47
CA GLY A 288 -4.71 -13.52 15.82
C GLY A 288 -4.30 -14.64 16.78
N TRP A 289 -3.94 -14.28 18.02
CA TRP A 289 -3.68 -15.28 19.06
C TRP A 289 -4.93 -16.11 19.38
N ILE A 290 -6.10 -15.49 19.47
CA ILE A 290 -7.36 -16.22 19.67
C ILE A 290 -7.60 -17.19 18.50
N LEU A 291 -7.46 -16.73 17.26
CA LEU A 291 -7.62 -17.57 16.07
C LEU A 291 -6.67 -18.76 16.08
N THR A 292 -5.40 -18.52 16.43
CA THR A 292 -4.37 -19.57 16.48
C THR A 292 -4.64 -20.57 17.61
N SER A 293 -5.04 -20.10 18.79
CA SER A 293 -5.37 -20.97 19.92
C SER A 293 -6.57 -21.88 19.62
N GLN A 294 -7.45 -21.45 18.75
CA GLN A 294 -8.62 -22.21 18.29
C GLN A 294 -8.38 -22.99 16.98
N GLN A 295 -7.12 -23.04 16.54
CA GLN A 295 -6.72 -23.75 15.30
C GLN A 295 -7.48 -23.32 14.03
N ILE A 296 -8.02 -22.08 14.02
CA ILE A 296 -8.75 -21.55 12.84
C ILE A 296 -7.89 -21.55 11.58
N PRO A 297 -6.58 -21.18 11.61
CA PRO A 297 -5.71 -21.27 10.44
C PRO A 297 -5.64 -22.66 9.85
N GLN A 298 -5.55 -23.71 10.71
CA GLN A 298 -5.51 -25.11 10.29
C GLN A 298 -6.83 -25.55 9.69
N MET A 299 -7.94 -25.22 10.36
CA MET A 299 -9.29 -25.53 9.84
C MET A 299 -9.54 -24.85 8.47
N LEU A 300 -9.06 -23.62 8.30
CA LEU A 300 -9.16 -22.92 7.01
C LEU A 300 -8.30 -23.61 5.93
N ALA A 301 -7.08 -24.04 6.30
CA ALA A 301 -6.20 -24.74 5.40
C ALA A 301 -6.83 -26.08 4.96
N ASP A 302 -7.34 -26.87 5.90
CA ASP A 302 -8.00 -28.14 5.63
C ASP A 302 -9.25 -27.94 4.75
N ALA A 303 -10.04 -26.92 5.02
CA ALA A 303 -11.21 -26.59 4.21
C ALA A 303 -10.84 -26.22 2.77
N ILE A 304 -9.82 -25.39 2.57
CA ILE A 304 -9.37 -24.98 1.23
C ILE A 304 -8.74 -26.15 0.49
N LEU A 305 -7.87 -26.92 1.13
CA LEU A 305 -7.22 -28.10 0.54
C LEU A 305 -8.21 -29.24 0.32
N GLY A 306 -9.28 -29.31 1.11
CA GLY A 306 -10.42 -30.22 0.92
C GLY A 306 -11.24 -29.91 -0.34
N ILE A 307 -11.26 -28.63 -0.79
CA ILE A 307 -11.91 -28.26 -2.07
C ILE A 307 -11.04 -28.72 -3.23
N SER A 308 -9.74 -28.50 -3.18
CA SER A 308 -8.81 -28.92 -4.23
C SER A 308 -7.37 -28.96 -3.71
N SER A 309 -6.63 -30.00 -4.09
CA SER A 309 -5.18 -30.09 -3.90
C SER A 309 -4.38 -29.51 -5.08
N ASN A 310 -5.06 -29.04 -6.14
CA ASN A 310 -4.40 -28.45 -7.30
C ASN A 310 -3.89 -27.04 -6.94
N PRO A 311 -2.57 -26.77 -7.01
CA PRO A 311 -2.00 -25.48 -6.66
C PRO A 311 -2.64 -24.29 -7.40
N ILE A 312 -3.02 -24.46 -8.67
CA ILE A 312 -3.65 -23.40 -9.46
C ILE A 312 -5.00 -22.99 -8.84
N VAL A 313 -5.82 -23.98 -8.48
CA VAL A 313 -7.14 -23.72 -7.86
C VAL A 313 -6.98 -23.08 -6.50
N VAL A 314 -6.04 -23.56 -5.69
CA VAL A 314 -5.76 -22.96 -4.37
C VAL A 314 -5.30 -21.51 -4.51
N ILE A 315 -4.38 -21.18 -5.40
CA ILE A 315 -3.94 -19.81 -5.67
C ILE A 315 -5.13 -18.92 -6.08
N LEU A 316 -6.04 -19.40 -6.92
CA LEU A 316 -7.25 -18.64 -7.29
C LEU A 316 -8.18 -18.42 -6.10
N ILE A 317 -8.37 -19.42 -5.25
CA ILE A 317 -9.17 -19.28 -4.01
C ILE A 317 -8.53 -18.24 -3.08
N LEU A 318 -7.21 -18.31 -2.85
CA LEU A 318 -6.48 -17.34 -2.05
C LEU A 318 -6.64 -15.92 -2.60
N ASN A 319 -6.50 -15.75 -3.92
CA ASN A 319 -6.73 -14.45 -4.57
C ASN A 319 -8.16 -13.95 -4.39
N LEU A 320 -9.16 -14.82 -4.50
CA LEU A 320 -10.57 -14.44 -4.34
C LEU A 320 -10.88 -13.98 -2.90
N ILE A 321 -10.36 -14.71 -1.90
CA ILE A 321 -10.52 -14.37 -0.48
C ILE A 321 -9.88 -13.01 -0.20
N LEU A 322 -8.63 -12.81 -0.63
CA LEU A 322 -7.90 -11.56 -0.40
C LEU A 322 -8.57 -10.38 -1.12
N LEU A 323 -9.04 -10.56 -2.35
CA LEU A 323 -9.74 -9.52 -3.11
C LEU A 323 -11.06 -9.13 -2.44
N PHE A 324 -11.83 -10.15 -2.02
CA PHE A 324 -13.08 -9.93 -1.30
C PHE A 324 -12.84 -9.14 0.00
N VAL A 325 -11.91 -9.59 0.84
CA VAL A 325 -11.61 -8.92 2.11
C VAL A 325 -11.04 -7.52 1.87
N GLY A 326 -10.12 -7.36 0.92
CA GLY A 326 -9.52 -6.07 0.57
C GLY A 326 -10.52 -5.02 0.05
N ALA A 327 -11.67 -5.45 -0.50
CA ALA A 327 -12.73 -4.52 -0.90
C ALA A 327 -13.49 -3.91 0.30
N PHE A 328 -13.41 -4.53 1.49
CA PHE A 328 -14.12 -4.08 2.70
C PHE A 328 -13.19 -3.55 3.79
N MET A 329 -11.96 -4.03 3.84
CA MET A 329 -11.02 -3.77 4.92
C MET A 329 -9.79 -3.00 4.44
N GLU A 330 -9.21 -2.22 5.34
CA GLU A 330 -7.90 -1.60 5.13
C GLU A 330 -6.82 -2.70 5.08
N THR A 331 -5.81 -2.50 4.23
CA THR A 331 -4.80 -3.50 3.90
C THR A 331 -4.02 -4.01 5.11
N ILE A 332 -3.59 -3.11 6.00
CA ILE A 332 -2.78 -3.48 7.16
C ILE A 332 -3.57 -4.41 8.08
N ALA A 333 -4.83 -4.06 8.33
CA ALA A 333 -5.73 -4.89 9.12
C ALA A 333 -5.95 -6.26 8.48
N ALA A 334 -6.23 -6.29 7.18
CA ALA A 334 -6.42 -7.53 6.43
C ALA A 334 -5.16 -8.43 6.46
N LEU A 335 -3.96 -7.84 6.31
CA LEU A 335 -2.70 -8.58 6.40
C LEU A 335 -2.51 -9.19 7.78
N ILE A 336 -2.69 -8.43 8.85
CA ILE A 336 -2.41 -8.93 10.20
C ILE A 336 -3.37 -10.06 10.57
N ILE A 337 -4.62 -10.00 10.13
CA ILE A 337 -5.64 -11.02 10.44
C ILE A 337 -5.48 -12.26 9.56
N LEU A 338 -5.36 -12.06 8.24
CA LEU A 338 -5.47 -13.17 7.28
C LEU A 338 -4.13 -13.75 6.85
N PHE A 339 -3.08 -12.91 6.78
CA PHE A 339 -1.82 -13.34 6.20
C PHE A 339 -1.21 -14.56 6.92
N PRO A 340 -1.13 -14.63 8.28
CA PRO A 340 -0.59 -15.80 8.95
C PRO A 340 -1.38 -17.09 8.66
N ALA A 341 -2.71 -16.99 8.59
CA ALA A 341 -3.57 -18.13 8.29
C ALA A 341 -3.42 -18.62 6.85
N LEU A 342 -3.43 -17.69 5.89
CA LEU A 342 -3.33 -18.02 4.47
C LEU A 342 -1.91 -18.40 4.05
N LEU A 343 -0.87 -17.94 4.77
CA LEU A 343 0.52 -18.34 4.55
C LEU A 343 0.69 -19.85 4.74
N GLY A 344 0.04 -20.44 5.76
CA GLY A 344 0.07 -21.89 5.97
C GLY A 344 -0.50 -22.66 4.79
N VAL A 345 -1.61 -22.17 4.20
CA VAL A 345 -2.19 -22.75 2.98
C VAL A 345 -1.24 -22.63 1.80
N ALA A 346 -0.68 -21.44 1.58
CA ALA A 346 0.22 -21.16 0.46
C ALA A 346 1.50 -22.02 0.51
N THR A 347 2.11 -22.13 1.70
CA THR A 347 3.29 -22.98 1.90
C THR A 347 2.96 -24.47 1.76
N GLY A 348 1.76 -24.89 2.17
CA GLY A 348 1.27 -26.25 2.01
C GLY A 348 1.18 -26.73 0.55
N ILE A 349 0.97 -25.81 -0.41
CA ILE A 349 1.02 -26.12 -1.85
C ILE A 349 2.41 -25.86 -2.47
N GLY A 350 3.45 -25.59 -1.65
CA GLY A 350 4.81 -25.34 -2.12
C GLY A 350 5.07 -23.91 -2.60
N MET A 351 4.20 -22.94 -2.30
CA MET A 351 4.41 -21.53 -2.66
C MET A 351 5.44 -20.89 -1.72
N ASP A 352 6.39 -20.15 -2.29
CA ASP A 352 7.41 -19.43 -1.52
C ASP A 352 6.75 -18.31 -0.67
N PRO A 353 7.10 -18.17 0.62
CA PRO A 353 6.54 -17.15 1.50
C PRO A 353 6.69 -15.71 1.02
N ILE A 354 7.83 -15.37 0.38
CA ILE A 354 8.06 -14.04 -0.18
C ILE A 354 7.11 -13.80 -1.36
N HIS A 355 6.97 -14.79 -2.24
CA HIS A 355 6.08 -14.72 -3.38
C HIS A 355 4.62 -14.54 -2.94
N PHE A 356 4.16 -15.34 -1.95
CA PHE A 356 2.83 -15.19 -1.37
C PHE A 356 2.64 -13.80 -0.73
N GLY A 357 3.65 -13.30 -0.03
CA GLY A 357 3.62 -11.97 0.59
C GLY A 357 3.39 -10.85 -0.43
N VAL A 358 4.12 -10.88 -1.55
CA VAL A 358 3.93 -9.91 -2.65
C VAL A 358 2.55 -10.04 -3.28
N MET A 359 2.10 -11.27 -3.53
CA MET A 359 0.77 -11.55 -4.07
C MET A 359 -0.33 -11.01 -3.15
N ALA A 360 -0.22 -11.24 -1.84
CA ALA A 360 -1.19 -10.79 -0.86
C ALA A 360 -1.26 -9.25 -0.78
N VAL A 361 -0.11 -8.58 -0.72
CA VAL A 361 -0.05 -7.11 -0.71
C VAL A 361 -0.65 -6.55 -2.00
N LEU A 362 -0.23 -7.04 -3.17
CA LEU A 362 -0.75 -6.58 -4.46
C LEU A 362 -2.27 -6.74 -4.55
N ASN A 363 -2.79 -7.90 -4.12
CA ASN A 363 -4.21 -8.20 -4.13
C ASN A 363 -5.02 -7.25 -3.23
N LEU A 364 -4.59 -7.06 -1.99
CA LEU A 364 -5.25 -6.15 -1.05
C LEU A 364 -5.18 -4.69 -1.51
N MET A 365 -4.10 -4.28 -2.20
CA MET A 365 -4.03 -2.95 -2.80
C MET A 365 -5.09 -2.76 -3.89
N ILE A 366 -5.35 -3.77 -4.71
CA ILE A 366 -6.44 -3.74 -5.70
C ILE A 366 -7.79 -3.62 -4.99
N GLY A 367 -7.96 -4.31 -3.87
CA GLY A 367 -9.14 -4.20 -3.01
C GLY A 367 -9.46 -2.76 -2.60
N LEU A 368 -8.44 -1.95 -2.24
CA LEU A 368 -8.64 -0.54 -1.87
C LEU A 368 -9.23 0.34 -3.00
N THR A 369 -9.22 -0.13 -4.21
CA THR A 369 -9.82 0.55 -5.38
C THR A 369 -11.06 -0.17 -5.91
N THR A 370 -11.50 -1.23 -5.22
CA THR A 370 -12.63 -2.06 -5.63
C THR A 370 -13.88 -1.72 -4.79
N PRO A 371 -15.03 -1.46 -5.42
CA PRO A 371 -16.30 -1.35 -4.68
C PRO A 371 -16.58 -2.63 -3.88
N PRO A 372 -17.31 -2.57 -2.73
CA PRO A 372 -18.22 -1.51 -2.30
C PRO A 372 -17.57 -0.39 -1.49
N VAL A 373 -16.48 -0.64 -0.74
CA VAL A 373 -15.86 0.41 0.08
C VAL A 373 -14.80 1.16 -0.73
N GLY A 374 -13.71 0.52 -1.12
CA GLY A 374 -12.67 1.13 -1.93
C GLY A 374 -12.12 2.43 -1.35
N VAL A 375 -11.34 2.38 -0.27
CA VAL A 375 -10.91 3.58 0.48
C VAL A 375 -10.28 4.64 -0.42
N CYS A 376 -9.46 4.24 -1.41
CA CYS A 376 -8.87 5.18 -2.36
C CYS A 376 -9.91 5.85 -3.27
N LEU A 377 -11.04 5.16 -3.56
CA LEU A 377 -12.15 5.76 -4.31
C LEU A 377 -12.81 6.90 -3.52
N PHE A 378 -12.97 6.75 -2.21
CA PHE A 378 -13.50 7.81 -1.34
C PHE A 378 -12.60 9.04 -1.35
N VAL A 379 -11.29 8.85 -1.20
CA VAL A 379 -10.31 9.94 -1.19
C VAL A 379 -10.38 10.74 -2.48
N VAL A 380 -10.26 10.09 -3.63
CA VAL A 380 -10.28 10.80 -4.92
C VAL A 380 -11.65 11.37 -5.26
N SER A 381 -12.75 10.75 -4.81
CA SER A 381 -14.12 11.27 -4.96
C SER A 381 -14.30 12.57 -4.20
N SER A 382 -13.78 12.64 -2.98
CA SER A 382 -13.78 13.86 -2.15
C SER A 382 -12.99 14.98 -2.81
N ILE A 383 -11.76 14.72 -3.27
CA ILE A 383 -10.90 15.69 -3.96
C ILE A 383 -11.55 16.18 -5.26
N GLY A 384 -12.10 15.26 -6.07
CA GLY A 384 -12.75 15.56 -7.33
C GLY A 384 -14.14 16.21 -7.18
N LYS A 385 -14.69 16.18 -5.96
CA LYS A 385 -16.10 16.54 -5.67
C LYS A 385 -17.07 15.77 -6.59
N LEU A 386 -16.89 14.46 -6.68
CA LEU A 386 -17.64 13.56 -7.55
C LEU A 386 -18.39 12.50 -6.74
N PRO A 387 -19.58 12.06 -7.19
CA PRO A 387 -20.18 10.86 -6.62
C PRO A 387 -19.28 9.64 -6.82
N MET A 388 -19.07 8.87 -5.75
CA MET A 388 -18.21 7.66 -5.76
C MET A 388 -18.55 6.69 -6.90
N LEU A 389 -19.84 6.51 -7.19
CA LEU A 389 -20.30 5.62 -8.26
C LEU A 389 -19.77 6.02 -9.66
N ARG A 390 -19.58 7.32 -9.92
CA ARG A 390 -18.98 7.78 -11.18
C ARG A 390 -17.51 7.41 -11.29
N VAL A 391 -16.78 7.52 -10.18
CA VAL A 391 -15.37 7.11 -10.12
C VAL A 391 -15.25 5.60 -10.22
N ALA A 392 -16.11 4.86 -9.53
CA ALA A 392 -16.19 3.40 -9.56
C ALA A 392 -16.45 2.86 -10.98
N LYS A 393 -17.29 3.51 -11.78
CA LYS A 393 -17.48 3.17 -13.20
C LYS A 393 -16.26 3.49 -14.06
N ALA A 394 -15.60 4.61 -13.77
CA ALA A 394 -14.44 5.04 -14.55
C ALA A 394 -13.17 4.23 -14.28
N ILE A 395 -13.05 3.62 -13.09
CA ILE A 395 -11.86 2.84 -12.71
C ILE A 395 -11.85 1.42 -13.30
N VAL A 396 -12.98 0.90 -13.78
CA VAL A 396 -13.11 -0.50 -14.26
C VAL A 396 -11.99 -0.92 -15.21
N PRO A 397 -11.60 -0.14 -16.25
CA PRO A 397 -10.51 -0.53 -17.13
C PRO A 397 -9.17 -0.71 -16.40
N PHE A 398 -8.90 0.12 -15.40
CA PHE A 398 -7.69 0.02 -14.56
C PHE A 398 -7.76 -1.18 -13.61
N LEU A 399 -8.95 -1.49 -13.06
CA LEU A 399 -9.15 -2.69 -12.25
C LEU A 399 -8.89 -3.97 -13.06
N ILE A 400 -9.39 -4.02 -14.29
CA ILE A 400 -9.11 -5.17 -15.19
C ILE A 400 -7.60 -5.29 -15.44
N CYS A 401 -6.93 -4.19 -15.71
CA CYS A 401 -5.47 -4.17 -15.87
C CYS A 401 -4.75 -4.68 -14.63
N ASN A 402 -5.15 -4.20 -13.43
CA ASN A 402 -4.57 -4.62 -12.16
C ASN A 402 -4.79 -6.11 -11.88
N LEU A 403 -5.99 -6.64 -12.19
CA LEU A 403 -6.29 -8.06 -12.06
C LEU A 403 -5.44 -8.93 -13.01
N ILE A 404 -5.18 -8.46 -14.24
CA ILE A 404 -4.27 -9.15 -15.17
C ILE A 404 -2.86 -9.21 -14.58
N VAL A 405 -2.35 -8.07 -14.05
CA VAL A 405 -1.03 -8.03 -13.41
C VAL A 405 -0.99 -8.93 -12.17
N LEU A 406 -2.06 -8.93 -11.36
CA LEU A 406 -2.18 -9.83 -10.20
C LEU A 406 -2.08 -11.30 -10.63
N MET A 407 -2.80 -11.70 -11.68
CA MET A 407 -2.72 -13.07 -12.19
C MET A 407 -1.31 -13.40 -12.68
N LEU A 408 -0.67 -12.50 -13.43
CA LEU A 408 0.71 -12.70 -13.86
C LEU A 408 1.66 -12.88 -12.67
N VAL A 409 1.56 -12.01 -11.66
CA VAL A 409 2.39 -12.12 -10.45
C VAL A 409 2.08 -13.39 -9.68
N SER A 410 0.82 -13.80 -9.56
CA SER A 410 0.42 -14.99 -8.81
C SER A 410 0.94 -16.30 -9.43
N PHE A 411 1.01 -16.39 -10.77
CA PHE A 411 1.41 -17.61 -11.47
C PHE A 411 2.85 -17.61 -11.99
N VAL A 412 3.55 -16.46 -11.92
CA VAL A 412 4.95 -16.34 -12.35
C VAL A 412 5.84 -15.95 -11.16
N PRO A 413 6.31 -16.92 -10.35
CA PRO A 413 7.11 -16.64 -9.15
C PRO A 413 8.38 -15.83 -9.44
N ALA A 414 8.93 -15.95 -10.64
CA ALA A 414 10.11 -15.20 -11.05
C ALA A 414 9.93 -13.68 -10.95
N LEU A 415 8.71 -13.16 -11.13
CA LEU A 415 8.43 -11.73 -11.01
C LEU A 415 8.68 -11.20 -9.59
N SER A 416 8.46 -12.02 -8.58
CA SER A 416 8.69 -11.66 -7.17
C SER A 416 10.05 -12.13 -6.67
N LEU A 417 10.55 -13.29 -7.11
CA LEU A 417 11.72 -13.94 -6.52
C LEU A 417 13.03 -13.67 -7.26
N TRP A 418 13.00 -13.24 -8.53
CA TRP A 418 14.20 -13.06 -9.33
C TRP A 418 15.14 -12.02 -8.73
N LEU A 419 14.64 -10.83 -8.40
CA LEU A 419 15.46 -9.73 -7.91
C LEU A 419 16.01 -9.99 -6.48
N PRO A 420 15.22 -10.45 -5.50
CA PRO A 420 15.75 -10.85 -4.18
C PRO A 420 16.83 -11.93 -4.28
N ASN A 421 16.60 -12.95 -5.08
CA ASN A 421 17.55 -14.07 -5.22
C ASN A 421 18.85 -13.64 -5.94
N LEU A 422 18.76 -12.68 -6.88
CA LEU A 422 19.92 -12.15 -7.58
C LEU A 422 20.81 -11.29 -6.66
N LEU A 423 20.22 -10.45 -5.80
CA LEU A 423 20.95 -9.45 -5.02
C LEU A 423 21.28 -9.88 -3.60
N MET A 424 20.48 -10.79 -3.01
CA MET A 424 20.64 -11.22 -1.60
C MET A 424 20.86 -12.73 -1.45
N GLY A 425 20.95 -13.47 -2.56
CA GLY A 425 21.05 -14.92 -2.55
C GLY A 425 19.72 -15.62 -2.29
N LYS A 426 19.73 -16.94 -2.38
CA LYS A 426 18.54 -17.79 -2.05
C LYS A 426 18.38 -17.98 -0.56
#